data_771f534089771af5654d057df433667e
#
_entry.id   771f534089771af5654d057df433667e
#
_cell.length_a   1.000
_cell.length_b   1.000
_cell.length_c   1.000
_cell.angle_alpha   90.00
_cell.angle_beta   90.00
_cell.angle_gamma   90.00
#
_symmetry.space_group_name_H-M   'P 1'
#
loop_
_entity.id
_entity.type
_entity.pdbx_description
1 polymer ?
#
loop_
_entity_poly.entity_id
_entity_poly.type
_entity_poly.pdbx_seq_one_letter_code
_entity_poly.pdbx_strand_id
1 'polypeptide(L)'
;CLVGSEMCIRDSNNPEDENAGTRQVPFSREIYIERDDFMEVPPKKYYRLSPGTEVRLRYSYLIRCEEVVKDAEGNITELRCTYDPESGNGSSSDGRRVKGVIHWVSAADAIEAEIRLFNPLFTTEDPDDVAEGGSWEDNLNPDSMIVTRGYLEPSLGEAPIGQPFQFERVGYFCADTD
;
A
#
# COMPACT_ATOMS: atom_id res chain seq x y z
N CYS A 1 -11.94 -14.16 -14.14
CA CYS A 1 -12.43 -13.38 -15.27
C CYS A 1 -11.25 -13.08 -16.20
N LEU A 2 -11.33 -13.52 -17.45
CA LEU A 2 -10.34 -13.17 -18.47
C LEU A 2 -10.99 -12.10 -19.36
N VAL A 3 -10.58 -10.86 -19.19
CA VAL A 3 -10.82 -9.81 -20.17
C VAL A 3 -9.45 -9.29 -20.58
N GLY A 4 -9.00 -9.71 -21.75
CA GLY A 4 -7.64 -9.43 -22.21
C GLY A 4 -6.59 -10.31 -21.48
N SER A 5 -5.40 -9.82 -21.28
CA SER A 5 -4.30 -10.53 -20.58
C SER A 5 -4.35 -10.36 -19.05
N GLU A 6 -5.47 -9.96 -18.48
CA GLU A 6 -5.63 -9.64 -17.07
C GLU A 6 -6.37 -10.75 -16.32
N MET A 7 -5.85 -11.10 -15.15
CA MET A 7 -6.46 -12.07 -14.25
C MET A 7 -7.12 -11.33 -13.10
N CYS A 8 -8.29 -11.82 -12.65
CA CYS A 8 -8.92 -11.31 -11.43
C CYS A 8 -8.68 -12.30 -10.28
N ILE A 9 -8.29 -11.79 -9.14
CA ILE A 9 -8.15 -12.53 -7.90
C ILE A 9 -9.39 -12.28 -7.05
N ARG A 10 -9.96 -13.35 -6.51
CA ARG A 10 -11.10 -13.25 -5.59
C ARG A 10 -10.58 -13.10 -4.17
N ASP A 11 -10.89 -11.96 -3.55
CA ASP A 11 -10.49 -11.65 -2.20
C ASP A 11 -11.69 -11.46 -1.26
N SER A 12 -11.51 -11.72 0.04
CA SER A 12 -12.52 -11.46 1.07
C SER A 12 -12.51 -9.97 1.45
N ASN A 13 -13.71 -9.39 1.59
CA ASN A 13 -13.85 -8.02 2.07
C ASN A 13 -13.44 -7.87 3.55
N ASN A 14 -13.69 -8.91 4.34
CA ASN A 14 -13.24 -9.02 5.72
C ASN A 14 -12.93 -10.49 6.04
N PRO A 15 -11.64 -10.87 6.25
CA PRO A 15 -11.28 -12.26 6.55
C PRO A 15 -11.85 -12.80 7.87
N GLU A 16 -12.26 -11.92 8.78
CA GLU A 16 -12.82 -12.27 10.09
C GLU A 16 -14.36 -12.41 10.07
N ASP A 17 -15.00 -11.98 8.97
CA ASP A 17 -16.46 -12.08 8.80
C ASP A 17 -16.79 -12.74 7.45
N GLU A 18 -17.20 -13.99 7.49
CA GLU A 18 -17.60 -14.76 6.30
C GLU A 18 -18.79 -14.15 5.55
N ASN A 19 -19.60 -13.30 6.21
CA ASN A 19 -20.75 -12.65 5.60
C ASN A 19 -20.41 -11.31 4.93
N ALA A 20 -19.21 -10.80 5.11
CA ALA A 20 -18.76 -9.55 4.49
C ALA A 20 -18.66 -9.63 2.96
N GLY A 21 -18.77 -10.83 2.38
CA GLY A 21 -18.69 -11.05 0.94
C GLY A 21 -17.27 -11.04 0.40
N THR A 22 -17.19 -11.02 -0.92
CA THR A 22 -15.91 -11.05 -1.65
C THR A 22 -15.91 -10.02 -2.76
N ARG A 23 -14.71 -9.52 -3.10
CA ARG A 23 -14.48 -8.64 -4.25
C ARG A 23 -13.54 -9.28 -5.25
N GLN A 24 -13.56 -8.79 -6.47
CA GLN A 24 -12.59 -9.15 -7.50
C GLN A 24 -11.51 -8.08 -7.57
N VAL A 25 -10.26 -8.49 -7.39
CA VAL A 25 -9.09 -7.61 -7.49
C VAL A 25 -8.40 -7.92 -8.80
N PRO A 26 -8.33 -6.97 -9.75
CA PRO A 26 -7.65 -7.18 -11.02
C PRO A 26 -6.15 -7.34 -10.79
N PHE A 27 -5.53 -8.25 -11.53
CA PHE A 27 -4.09 -8.49 -11.53
C PHE A 27 -3.54 -8.27 -12.92
N SER A 28 -2.68 -7.28 -13.08
CA SER A 28 -2.06 -6.91 -14.34
C SER A 28 -0.55 -7.17 -14.32
N ARG A 29 0.08 -7.00 -15.47
CA ARG A 29 1.54 -7.13 -15.62
C ARG A 29 2.30 -6.11 -14.79
N GLU A 30 1.76 -4.91 -14.68
CA GLU A 30 2.32 -3.81 -13.91
C GLU A 30 1.48 -3.62 -12.64
N ILE A 31 2.14 -3.54 -11.49
CA ILE A 31 1.50 -3.35 -10.20
C ILE A 31 2.23 -2.28 -9.40
N TYR A 32 1.50 -1.55 -8.58
CA TYR A 32 2.08 -0.69 -7.54
C TYR A 32 2.16 -1.44 -6.22
N ILE A 33 3.22 -1.18 -5.50
CA ILE A 33 3.43 -1.63 -4.11
C ILE A 33 3.77 -0.42 -3.24
N GLU A 34 3.63 -0.57 -1.91
CA GLU A 34 4.09 0.45 -0.99
C GLU A 34 5.61 0.65 -1.10
N ARG A 35 6.04 1.92 -1.06
CA ARG A 35 7.47 2.25 -1.16
C ARG A 35 8.29 1.58 -0.06
N ASP A 36 7.72 1.47 1.13
CA ASP A 36 8.36 0.86 2.30
C ASP A 36 8.41 -0.67 2.25
N ASP A 37 7.68 -1.28 1.31
CA ASP A 37 7.72 -2.72 1.08
C ASP A 37 8.93 -3.17 0.23
N PHE A 38 9.77 -2.22 -0.22
CA PHE A 38 11.01 -2.53 -0.91
C PHE A 38 12.23 -1.86 -0.28
N MET A 39 13.31 -2.62 -0.12
CA MET A 39 14.61 -2.13 0.31
C MET A 39 15.73 -2.82 -0.46
N GLU A 40 16.62 -2.04 -1.07
CA GLU A 40 17.72 -2.57 -1.89
C GLU A 40 18.79 -3.28 -1.02
N VAL A 41 19.09 -2.70 0.15
CA VAL A 41 20.03 -3.27 1.13
C VAL A 41 19.29 -3.46 2.45
N PRO A 42 18.57 -4.58 2.61
CA PRO A 42 17.72 -4.77 3.78
C PRO A 42 18.53 -5.13 5.04
N PRO A 43 18.07 -4.72 6.23
CA PRO A 43 18.61 -5.20 7.49
C PRO A 43 18.25 -6.66 7.72
N LYS A 44 18.88 -7.29 8.73
CA LYS A 44 18.51 -8.64 9.16
C LYS A 44 17.02 -8.69 9.57
N LYS A 45 16.34 -9.76 9.17
CA LYS A 45 14.90 -9.98 9.44
C LYS A 45 13.94 -9.02 8.72
N TYR A 46 14.35 -8.45 7.60
CA TYR A 46 13.45 -7.73 6.71
C TYR A 46 12.67 -8.74 5.87
N TYR A 47 11.38 -8.90 6.18
CA TYR A 47 10.49 -9.87 5.51
C TYR A 47 9.62 -9.18 4.44
N ARG A 48 10.24 -8.37 3.60
CA ARG A 48 9.62 -7.68 2.48
C ARG A 48 10.48 -7.83 1.24
N LEU A 49 10.14 -7.17 0.14
CA LEU A 49 10.81 -7.32 -1.14
C LEU A 49 12.22 -6.69 -1.12
N SER A 50 13.18 -7.41 -1.63
CA SER A 50 14.54 -6.94 -1.89
C SER A 50 15.14 -7.73 -3.05
N PRO A 51 16.25 -7.27 -3.66
CA PRO A 51 16.86 -7.99 -4.78
C PRO A 51 17.12 -9.47 -4.46
N GLY A 52 16.66 -10.34 -5.35
CA GLY A 52 16.81 -11.79 -5.23
C GLY A 52 15.93 -12.46 -4.17
N THR A 53 15.08 -11.72 -3.46
CA THR A 53 14.17 -12.29 -2.46
C THR A 53 12.76 -12.48 -3.00
N GLU A 54 12.04 -13.39 -2.36
CA GLU A 54 10.68 -13.75 -2.68
C GLU A 54 9.71 -13.26 -1.61
N VAL A 55 8.59 -12.68 -2.05
CA VAL A 55 7.48 -12.29 -1.18
C VAL A 55 6.16 -12.72 -1.80
N ARG A 56 5.13 -12.77 -0.98
CA ARG A 56 3.76 -12.98 -1.41
C ARG A 56 3.08 -11.65 -1.63
N LEU A 57 2.48 -11.47 -2.77
CA LEU A 57 1.45 -10.46 -2.98
C LEU A 57 0.20 -10.89 -2.21
N ARG A 58 -0.37 -10.00 -1.42
CA ARG A 58 -1.52 -10.29 -0.56
C ARG A 58 -2.64 -10.99 -1.34
N TYR A 59 -3.04 -12.18 -0.89
CA TYR A 59 -4.03 -13.07 -1.52
C TYR A 59 -3.74 -13.45 -2.99
N SER A 60 -2.49 -13.33 -3.42
CA SER A 60 -2.08 -13.54 -4.80
C SER A 60 -0.80 -14.36 -4.91
N TYR A 61 -0.06 -14.14 -5.96
CA TYR A 61 1.12 -14.88 -6.34
C TYR A 61 2.34 -14.58 -5.47
N LEU A 62 3.30 -15.50 -5.49
CA LEU A 62 4.66 -15.23 -5.08
C LEU A 62 5.38 -14.50 -6.20
N ILE A 63 6.09 -13.44 -5.83
CA ILE A 63 6.97 -12.70 -6.75
C ILE A 63 8.39 -12.67 -6.21
N ARG A 64 9.37 -12.59 -7.13
CA ARG A 64 10.78 -12.42 -6.82
C ARG A 64 11.34 -11.24 -7.59
N CYS A 65 12.03 -10.34 -6.91
CA CYS A 65 12.71 -9.21 -7.55
C CYS A 65 14.01 -9.69 -8.19
N GLU A 66 14.11 -9.53 -9.52
CA GLU A 66 15.29 -9.92 -10.30
C GLU A 66 16.17 -8.71 -10.62
N GLU A 67 15.57 -7.54 -10.87
CA GLU A 67 16.29 -6.34 -11.28
C GLU A 67 15.68 -5.09 -10.67
N VAL A 68 16.53 -4.13 -10.31
CA VAL A 68 16.14 -2.79 -9.83
C VAL A 68 16.53 -1.78 -10.89
N VAL A 69 15.55 -1.10 -11.47
CA VAL A 69 15.77 -0.05 -12.46
C VAL A 69 15.82 1.31 -11.76
N LYS A 70 16.81 2.12 -12.13
CA LYS A 70 17.03 3.46 -11.56
C LYS A 70 17.09 4.51 -12.64
N ASP A 71 16.70 5.73 -12.29
CA ASP A 71 16.94 6.91 -13.13
C ASP A 71 18.40 7.40 -13.08
N ALA A 72 18.67 8.49 -13.78
CA ALA A 72 20.01 9.08 -13.84
C ALA A 72 20.49 9.66 -12.50
N GLU A 73 19.57 9.99 -11.62
CA GLU A 73 19.79 10.50 -10.26
C GLU A 73 19.96 9.38 -9.23
N GLY A 74 19.73 8.12 -9.63
CA GLY A 74 19.85 6.93 -8.78
C GLY A 74 18.58 6.57 -8.00
N ASN A 75 17.45 7.23 -8.28
CA ASN A 75 16.17 6.87 -7.68
C ASN A 75 15.61 5.61 -8.32
N ILE A 76 15.00 4.75 -7.53
CA ILE A 76 14.35 3.54 -8.02
C ILE A 76 13.04 3.92 -8.72
N THR A 77 12.94 3.56 -9.99
CA THR A 77 11.75 3.83 -10.82
C THR A 77 10.93 2.58 -11.10
N GLU A 78 11.57 1.41 -11.15
CA GLU A 78 10.90 0.15 -11.48
C GLU A 78 11.60 -1.03 -10.80
N LEU A 79 10.82 -2.04 -10.42
CA LEU A 79 11.32 -3.34 -9.99
C LEU A 79 10.86 -4.39 -11.00
N ARG A 80 11.79 -5.11 -11.59
CA ARG A 80 11.45 -6.22 -12.48
C ARG A 80 11.42 -7.51 -11.69
N CYS A 81 10.24 -8.13 -11.69
CA CYS A 81 9.98 -9.32 -10.90
C CYS A 81 9.53 -10.48 -11.79
N THR A 82 9.89 -11.67 -11.40
CA THR A 82 9.25 -12.90 -11.86
C THR A 82 8.14 -13.28 -10.89
N TYR A 83 7.14 -14.02 -11.35
CA TYR A 83 6.08 -14.55 -10.50
C TYR A 83 5.94 -16.06 -10.68
N ASP A 84 5.46 -16.72 -9.65
CA ASP A 84 5.18 -18.16 -9.66
C ASP A 84 3.69 -18.39 -10.01
N PRO A 85 3.35 -18.80 -11.23
CA PRO A 85 1.96 -18.94 -11.67
C PRO A 85 1.18 -20.01 -10.90
N GLU A 86 1.86 -20.98 -10.29
CA GLU A 86 1.22 -22.04 -9.51
C GLU A 86 0.90 -21.63 -8.06
N SER A 87 1.38 -20.45 -7.63
CA SER A 87 1.23 -19.95 -6.25
C SER A 87 -0.03 -19.10 -6.02
N GLY A 88 -0.90 -18.96 -7.02
CA GLY A 88 -2.05 -18.05 -7.01
C GLY A 88 -3.10 -18.27 -5.91
N ASN A 89 -3.06 -19.44 -5.24
CA ASN A 89 -4.00 -19.78 -4.14
C ASN A 89 -3.37 -19.58 -2.75
N GLY A 90 -2.28 -18.84 -2.66
CA GLY A 90 -1.64 -18.57 -1.38
C GLY A 90 -0.67 -19.66 -0.91
N SER A 91 -0.47 -20.72 -1.64
CA SER A 91 0.49 -21.78 -1.34
C SER A 91 1.53 -21.90 -2.47
N SER A 92 2.78 -22.17 -2.14
CA SER A 92 3.75 -22.54 -3.15
C SER A 92 3.53 -23.99 -3.57
N SER A 93 3.69 -24.30 -4.85
CA SER A 93 3.53 -25.67 -5.39
C SER A 93 4.53 -26.67 -4.80
N ASP A 94 5.71 -26.20 -4.40
CA ASP A 94 6.79 -26.99 -3.80
C ASP A 94 6.79 -26.99 -2.26
N GLY A 95 5.78 -26.39 -1.62
CA GLY A 95 5.64 -26.34 -0.15
C GLY A 95 6.62 -25.40 0.56
N ARG A 96 7.42 -24.58 -0.17
CA ARG A 96 8.31 -23.60 0.45
C ARG A 96 7.52 -22.54 1.20
N ARG A 97 8.03 -22.12 2.35
CA ARG A 97 7.39 -21.12 3.19
C ARG A 97 7.99 -19.73 2.95
N VAL A 98 7.24 -18.85 2.29
CA VAL A 98 7.57 -17.45 2.11
C VAL A 98 6.96 -16.63 3.26
N LYS A 99 7.79 -15.90 4.00
CA LYS A 99 7.36 -15.17 5.20
C LYS A 99 6.83 -13.77 4.91
N GLY A 100 7.35 -13.12 3.86
CA GLY A 100 6.97 -11.77 3.48
C GLY A 100 5.62 -11.75 2.78
N VAL A 101 4.73 -10.86 3.22
CA VAL A 101 3.48 -10.53 2.52
C VAL A 101 3.43 -9.03 2.34
N ILE A 102 3.20 -8.56 1.10
CA ILE A 102 3.10 -7.14 0.78
C ILE A 102 1.76 -6.85 0.10
N HIS A 103 1.26 -5.62 0.27
CA HIS A 103 0.07 -5.14 -0.42
C HIS A 103 0.44 -4.70 -1.85
N TRP A 104 -0.54 -4.67 -2.74
CA TRP A 104 -0.36 -4.31 -4.14
C TRP A 104 -1.69 -3.88 -4.77
N VAL A 105 -1.62 -3.11 -5.85
CA VAL A 105 -2.76 -2.78 -6.71
C VAL A 105 -2.33 -2.89 -8.18
N SER A 106 -3.27 -3.27 -9.05
CA SER A 106 -3.05 -3.29 -10.51
C SER A 106 -2.82 -1.88 -11.02
N ALA A 107 -1.74 -1.64 -11.73
CA ALA A 107 -1.45 -0.32 -12.30
C ALA A 107 -2.43 0.08 -13.42
N ALA A 108 -3.00 -0.92 -14.12
CA ALA A 108 -3.95 -0.68 -15.20
C ALA A 108 -5.34 -0.23 -14.70
N ASP A 109 -5.70 -0.64 -13.48
CA ASP A 109 -7.05 -0.44 -12.93
C ASP A 109 -7.08 0.46 -11.72
N ALA A 110 -5.91 0.77 -11.13
CA ALA A 110 -5.80 1.58 -9.93
C ALA A 110 -6.41 2.97 -10.11
N ILE A 111 -7.06 3.45 -9.08
CA ILE A 111 -7.63 4.81 -9.02
C ILE A 111 -6.64 5.71 -8.30
N GLU A 112 -6.25 6.81 -8.94
CA GLU A 112 -5.47 7.85 -8.26
C GLU A 112 -6.38 8.61 -7.29
N ALA A 113 -5.92 8.79 -6.06
CA ALA A 113 -6.62 9.52 -5.03
C ALA A 113 -5.70 10.49 -4.30
N GLU A 114 -6.26 11.63 -3.88
CA GLU A 114 -5.63 12.50 -2.90
C GLU A 114 -5.78 11.88 -1.50
N ILE A 115 -4.70 11.85 -0.75
CA ILE A 115 -4.65 11.31 0.59
C ILE A 115 -4.20 12.42 1.54
N ARG A 116 -5.03 12.70 2.54
CA ARG A 116 -4.75 13.68 3.59
C ARG A 116 -4.36 12.94 4.87
N LEU A 117 -3.12 13.15 5.30
CA LEU A 117 -2.59 12.56 6.53
C LEU A 117 -2.59 13.64 7.60
N PHE A 118 -3.29 13.40 8.69
CA PHE A 118 -3.40 14.34 9.80
C PHE A 118 -2.41 13.99 10.90
N ASN A 119 -1.67 14.99 11.34
CA ASN A 119 -0.79 14.99 12.49
C ASN A 119 -1.38 15.89 13.60
N PRO A 120 -0.82 15.90 14.80
CA PRO A 120 -1.22 16.86 15.84
C PRO A 120 -1.19 18.28 15.32
N LEU A 121 -2.27 19.04 15.62
CA LEU A 121 -2.42 20.42 15.17
C LEU A 121 -1.34 21.34 15.78
N PHE A 122 -0.86 21.01 16.98
CA PHE A 122 0.15 21.77 17.68
C PHE A 122 1.42 20.98 17.85
N THR A 123 2.55 21.67 17.92
CA THR A 123 3.89 21.10 18.15
C THR A 123 4.16 20.81 19.65
N THR A 124 3.32 21.38 20.53
CA THR A 124 3.42 21.27 22.00
C THR A 124 2.13 20.68 22.58
N GLU A 125 2.21 20.09 23.78
CA GLU A 125 1.04 19.56 24.49
C GLU A 125 0.12 20.70 24.99
N ASP A 126 0.70 21.85 25.37
CA ASP A 126 -0.04 23.04 25.77
C ASP A 126 0.20 24.17 24.74
N PRO A 127 -0.79 24.46 23.88
CA PRO A 127 -0.66 25.50 22.87
C PRO A 127 -0.47 26.92 23.42
N ASP A 128 -0.91 27.17 24.66
CA ASP A 128 -0.80 28.47 25.32
C ASP A 128 0.56 28.66 26.02
N ASP A 129 1.40 27.62 26.11
CA ASP A 129 2.78 27.73 26.58
C ASP A 129 3.67 28.39 25.51
N VAL A 130 3.58 29.73 25.47
CA VAL A 130 4.28 30.58 24.51
C VAL A 130 5.24 31.54 25.22
N ALA A 131 6.27 32.00 24.50
CA ALA A 131 7.17 33.04 25.01
C ALA A 131 6.42 34.36 25.28
N GLU A 132 6.96 35.23 26.12
CA GLU A 132 6.36 36.53 26.43
C GLU A 132 6.13 37.38 25.16
N GLY A 133 4.88 37.72 24.91
CA GLY A 133 4.44 38.44 23.70
C GLY A 133 4.13 37.54 22.49
N GLY A 134 4.24 36.22 22.62
CA GLY A 134 3.83 35.25 21.62
C GLY A 134 2.33 34.95 21.64
N SER A 135 1.90 34.13 20.69
CA SER A 135 0.52 33.66 20.54
C SER A 135 0.52 32.12 20.38
N TRP A 136 -0.58 31.47 20.76
CA TRP A 136 -0.79 30.04 20.51
C TRP A 136 -0.57 29.63 19.06
N GLU A 137 -0.75 30.57 18.12
CA GLU A 137 -0.51 30.37 16.69
C GLU A 137 0.96 30.03 16.40
N ASP A 138 1.91 30.46 17.26
CA ASP A 138 3.34 30.15 17.12
C ASP A 138 3.62 28.66 17.33
N ASN A 139 2.70 27.95 18.01
CA ASN A 139 2.78 26.53 18.28
C ASN A 139 2.02 25.67 17.26
N LEU A 140 1.45 26.28 16.20
CA LEU A 140 0.82 25.51 15.12
C LEU A 140 1.85 24.64 14.41
N ASN A 141 1.48 23.38 14.19
CA ASN A 141 2.29 22.44 13.44
C ASN A 141 2.08 22.69 11.93
N PRO A 142 3.10 23.15 11.19
CA PRO A 142 2.98 23.37 9.75
C PRO A 142 2.69 22.06 8.98
N ASP A 143 3.08 20.92 9.56
CA ASP A 143 2.84 19.59 9.00
C ASP A 143 1.61 18.89 9.62
N SER A 144 0.68 19.67 10.20
CA SER A 144 -0.56 19.14 10.79
C SER A 144 -1.44 18.40 9.77
N MET A 145 -1.34 18.77 8.49
CA MET A 145 -1.97 18.06 7.38
C MET A 145 -0.96 17.93 6.24
N ILE A 146 -0.67 16.71 5.87
CA ILE A 146 0.17 16.38 4.71
C ILE A 146 -0.73 15.85 3.60
N VAL A 147 -0.68 16.50 2.44
CA VAL A 147 -1.40 16.05 1.25
C VAL A 147 -0.46 15.26 0.37
N THR A 148 -0.83 14.04 0.04
CA THR A 148 -0.08 13.18 -0.87
C THR A 148 -1.02 12.49 -1.85
N ARG A 149 -0.48 11.73 -2.78
CA ARG A 149 -1.25 10.94 -3.73
C ARG A 149 -0.93 9.47 -3.58
N GLY A 150 -1.92 8.65 -3.85
CA GLY A 150 -1.78 7.20 -3.84
C GLY A 150 -2.67 6.55 -4.88
N TYR A 151 -2.43 5.26 -5.08
CA TYR A 151 -3.20 4.43 -5.99
C TYR A 151 -4.00 3.41 -5.19
N LEU A 152 -5.31 3.40 -5.41
CA LEU A 152 -6.26 2.59 -4.66
C LEU A 152 -6.83 1.46 -5.52
N GLU A 153 -7.36 0.42 -4.87
CA GLU A 153 -8.15 -0.60 -5.56
C GLU A 153 -9.39 0.03 -6.21
N PRO A 154 -9.81 -0.43 -7.41
CA PRO A 154 -10.99 0.11 -8.11
C PRO A 154 -12.27 0.09 -7.29
N SER A 155 -12.41 -0.88 -6.38
CA SER A 155 -13.57 -1.01 -5.49
C SER A 155 -13.78 0.20 -4.56
N LEU A 156 -12.75 1.02 -4.34
CA LEU A 156 -12.84 2.23 -3.52
C LEU A 156 -13.37 3.45 -4.29
N GLY A 157 -13.46 3.38 -5.63
CA GLY A 157 -13.96 4.49 -6.44
C GLY A 157 -15.42 4.85 -6.19
N GLU A 158 -16.21 3.93 -5.66
CA GLU A 158 -17.63 4.12 -5.31
C GLU A 158 -17.84 4.13 -3.79
N ALA A 159 -16.77 4.34 -3.02
CA ALA A 159 -16.85 4.36 -1.57
C ALA A 159 -17.77 5.47 -1.07
N PRO A 160 -18.80 5.16 -0.25
CA PRO A 160 -19.62 6.19 0.34
C PRO A 160 -18.82 7.14 1.23
N ILE A 161 -19.16 8.42 1.16
CA ILE A 161 -18.59 9.44 2.04
C ILE A 161 -18.80 9.04 3.50
N GLY A 162 -17.76 9.19 4.32
CA GLY A 162 -17.78 8.83 5.72
C GLY A 162 -17.58 7.34 5.99
N GLN A 163 -17.43 6.50 4.97
CA GLN A 163 -17.15 5.08 5.17
C GLN A 163 -15.70 4.88 5.59
N PRO A 164 -15.44 4.20 6.72
CA PRO A 164 -14.08 3.90 7.16
C PRO A 164 -13.52 2.68 6.43
N PHE A 165 -12.23 2.73 6.13
CA PHE A 165 -11.43 1.64 5.57
C PHE A 165 -10.16 1.45 6.36
N GLN A 166 -9.72 0.23 6.48
CA GLN A 166 -8.40 -0.10 7.00
C GLN A 166 -7.46 -0.41 5.83
N PHE A 167 -6.46 0.44 5.62
CA PHE A 167 -5.33 0.11 4.75
C PHE A 167 -4.30 -0.62 5.59
N GLU A 168 -4.18 -1.91 5.34
CA GLU A 168 -3.40 -2.82 6.17
C GLU A 168 -1.96 -2.31 6.34
N ARG A 169 -1.50 -2.21 7.58
CA ARG A 169 -0.19 -1.69 7.99
C ARG A 169 0.04 -0.20 7.74
N VAL A 170 -0.87 0.49 7.06
CA VAL A 170 -0.78 1.92 6.77
C VAL A 170 -1.61 2.73 7.76
N GLY A 171 -2.91 2.43 7.90
CA GLY A 171 -3.77 3.15 8.82
C GLY A 171 -5.26 2.99 8.51
N TYR A 172 -6.05 3.76 9.24
CA TYR A 172 -7.49 3.89 9.02
C TYR A 172 -7.77 5.18 8.25
N PHE A 173 -8.56 5.04 7.21
CA PHE A 173 -8.93 6.13 6.31
C PHE A 173 -10.44 6.20 6.16
N CYS A 174 -10.93 7.34 5.73
CA CYS A 174 -12.33 7.58 5.49
C CYS A 174 -12.47 8.33 4.16
N ALA A 175 -13.46 7.97 3.36
CA ALA A 175 -13.79 8.73 2.16
C ALA A 175 -14.33 10.11 2.56
N ASP A 176 -13.76 11.18 2.02
CA ASP A 176 -14.14 12.56 2.29
C ASP A 176 -14.91 13.16 1.11
N THR A 177 -15.48 14.35 1.32
CA THR A 177 -16.35 15.08 0.36
C THR A 177 -15.60 15.92 -0.64
N ASP A 178 -14.34 16.28 -0.37
CA ASP A 178 -13.59 17.26 -1.18
C ASP A 178 -12.63 16.59 -2.16
#